data_c6c41d3e860dbe70812931e18714f059
#
_entry.id   c6c41d3e860dbe70812931e18714f059
#
_cell.length_a   1.000
_cell.length_b   1.000
_cell.length_c   1.000
_cell.angle_alpha   90.00
_cell.angle_beta   90.00
_cell.angle_gamma   90.00
#
_symmetry.space_group_name_H-M   'P 1'
#
loop_
_entity.id
_entity.type
_entity.pdbx_description
1 polymer ?
#
loop_
_entity_poly.entity_id
_entity_poly.type
_entity_poly.pdbx_seq_one_letter_code
_entity_poly.pdbx_strand_id
1 'polypeptide(L)'
;MPHWLARQHWYLGVEVPVFRPVGAFRLEDPDGEVGIETQLMTDGNEIYQIPMTYRSAALAKGALIATAEHSVLGTRWIYDGTTDPVWEAELLRLVQAGGPGGSSGRGGIQDVEVHGELLVPGIVLTAETAAIELSRVLRPGGLARGQRVAGVVMGSWHPGGQAGAVTGCLAVVRLRPA
;
A
#
# COMPACT_ATOMS: atom_id res chain seq x y z
N MET A 1 12.63 4.36 -9.08
CA MET A 1 11.88 3.27 -8.40
C MET A 1 12.50 1.88 -8.62
N PRO A 2 12.82 1.36 -9.83
CA PRO A 2 13.36 -0.01 -10.00
C PRO A 2 14.61 -0.31 -9.18
N HIS A 3 15.60 0.59 -9.18
CA HIS A 3 16.81 0.43 -8.38
C HIS A 3 16.58 0.46 -6.86
N TRP A 4 15.58 1.20 -6.39
CA TRP A 4 15.19 1.19 -4.98
C TRP A 4 14.59 -0.17 -4.61
N LEU A 5 13.68 -0.67 -5.46
CA LEU A 5 12.97 -1.93 -5.23
C LEU A 5 13.91 -3.13 -5.24
N ALA A 6 14.85 -3.18 -6.18
CA ALA A 6 15.85 -4.25 -6.26
C ALA A 6 16.76 -4.37 -5.02
N ARG A 7 16.82 -3.34 -4.17
CA ARG A 7 17.58 -3.34 -2.90
C ARG A 7 16.74 -3.73 -1.70
N GLN A 8 15.45 -4.01 -1.88
CA GLN A 8 14.59 -4.37 -0.78
C GLN A 8 14.72 -5.85 -0.45
N HIS A 9 14.80 -6.18 0.85
CA HIS A 9 14.93 -7.58 1.32
C HIS A 9 13.76 -8.48 0.95
N TRP A 10 12.60 -7.90 0.63
CA TRP A 10 11.39 -8.61 0.20
C TRP A 10 11.26 -8.74 -1.33
N TYR A 11 12.18 -8.15 -2.10
CA TYR A 11 12.23 -8.35 -3.54
C TYR A 11 12.78 -9.74 -3.87
N LEU A 12 12.06 -10.50 -4.70
CA LEU A 12 12.40 -11.91 -5.00
C LEU A 12 13.21 -12.07 -6.29
N GLY A 13 13.36 -11.01 -7.08
CA GLY A 13 14.16 -11.04 -8.30
C GLY A 13 15.67 -10.92 -8.01
N VAL A 14 16.47 -11.31 -9.00
CA VAL A 14 17.95 -11.26 -8.91
C VAL A 14 18.57 -10.05 -9.62
N GLU A 15 17.81 -9.40 -10.50
CA GLU A 15 18.27 -8.25 -11.30
C GLU A 15 17.37 -7.04 -11.07
N VAL A 16 17.82 -5.87 -11.56
CA VAL A 16 16.96 -4.67 -11.58
C VAL A 16 15.80 -4.91 -12.55
N PRO A 17 14.56 -4.94 -12.07
CA PRO A 17 13.44 -5.37 -12.89
C PRO A 17 12.98 -4.29 -13.86
N VAL A 18 12.35 -4.74 -14.95
CA VAL A 18 11.47 -3.92 -15.78
C VAL A 18 10.04 -4.10 -15.27
N PHE A 19 9.56 -3.12 -14.51
CA PHE A 19 8.21 -3.18 -13.96
C PHE A 19 7.14 -2.70 -14.91
N ARG A 20 5.98 -3.36 -14.84
CA ARG A 20 4.73 -2.91 -15.46
C ARG A 20 3.67 -2.74 -14.37
N PRO A 21 2.89 -1.63 -14.40
CA PRO A 21 1.79 -1.46 -13.48
C PRO A 21 0.66 -2.45 -13.83
N VAL A 22 0.07 -3.06 -12.80
CA VAL A 22 -1.11 -3.93 -12.92
C VAL A 22 -2.32 -3.36 -12.19
N GLY A 23 -2.12 -2.33 -11.36
CA GLY A 23 -3.19 -1.63 -10.69
C GLY A 23 -2.68 -0.58 -9.70
N ALA A 24 -3.59 0.25 -9.22
CA ALA A 24 -3.30 1.22 -8.17
C ALA A 24 -4.57 1.57 -7.38
N PHE A 25 -4.37 2.07 -6.15
CA PHE A 25 -5.43 2.67 -5.33
C PHE A 25 -4.86 3.79 -4.47
N ARG A 26 -5.75 4.60 -3.90
CA ARG A 26 -5.40 5.71 -3.01
C ARG A 26 -6.02 5.57 -1.64
N LEU A 27 -5.35 6.17 -0.66
CA LEU A 27 -5.94 6.56 0.62
C LEU A 27 -6.01 8.09 0.64
N GLU A 28 -7.01 8.61 1.33
CA GLU A 28 -7.23 10.06 1.43
C GLU A 28 -6.65 10.57 2.74
N ASP A 29 -5.71 11.50 2.65
CA ASP A 29 -5.27 12.30 3.79
C ASP A 29 -6.30 13.42 4.02
N PRO A 30 -7.00 13.47 5.17
CA PRO A 30 -8.03 14.49 5.43
C PRO A 30 -7.47 15.91 5.49
N ASP A 31 -6.20 16.05 5.86
CA ASP A 31 -5.53 17.35 5.88
C ASP A 31 -5.09 17.79 4.48
N GLY A 32 -5.10 16.87 3.51
CA GLY A 32 -4.76 17.14 2.11
C GLY A 32 -3.29 17.47 1.85
N GLU A 33 -2.42 17.24 2.83
CA GLU A 33 -0.99 17.59 2.74
C GLU A 33 -0.16 16.49 2.09
N VAL A 34 -0.57 15.22 2.26
CA VAL A 34 0.15 14.04 1.84
C VAL A 34 -0.63 13.27 0.79
N GLY A 35 -0.09 13.17 -0.41
CA GLY A 35 -0.65 12.25 -1.41
C GLY A 35 -0.28 10.81 -1.02
N ILE A 36 -1.27 9.91 -0.98
CA ILE A 36 -1.06 8.51 -0.63
C ILE A 36 -1.54 7.64 -1.79
N GLU A 37 -0.62 6.90 -2.41
CA GLU A 37 -0.94 6.00 -3.51
C GLU A 37 -0.22 4.67 -3.32
N THR A 38 -0.92 3.58 -3.56
CA THR A 38 -0.32 2.25 -3.61
C THR A 38 -0.35 1.74 -5.03
N GLN A 39 0.80 1.38 -5.57
CA GLN A 39 0.92 0.77 -6.89
C GLN A 39 1.14 -0.74 -6.76
N LEU A 40 0.46 -1.50 -7.61
CA LEU A 40 0.73 -2.91 -7.85
C LEU A 40 1.55 -3.02 -9.12
N MET A 41 2.75 -3.56 -9.01
CA MET A 41 3.73 -3.65 -10.09
C MET A 41 4.16 -5.10 -10.29
N THR A 42 4.23 -5.54 -11.55
CA THR A 42 4.76 -6.89 -11.85
C THR A 42 6.10 -6.81 -12.57
N ASP A 43 7.01 -7.72 -12.23
CA ASP A 43 8.24 -8.00 -12.97
C ASP A 43 8.07 -9.12 -14.02
N GLY A 44 6.84 -9.65 -14.14
CA GLY A 44 6.47 -10.77 -15.01
C GLY A 44 6.33 -12.09 -14.27
N ASN A 45 6.94 -12.24 -13.09
CA ASN A 45 6.87 -13.44 -12.25
C ASN A 45 6.02 -13.20 -11.01
N GLU A 46 6.20 -12.05 -10.38
CA GLU A 46 5.57 -11.66 -9.12
C GLU A 46 4.82 -10.34 -9.25
N ILE A 47 3.90 -10.11 -8.33
CA ILE A 47 3.23 -8.81 -8.18
C ILE A 47 3.63 -8.22 -6.83
N TYR A 48 4.20 -7.03 -6.88
CA TYR A 48 4.68 -6.30 -5.71
C TYR A 48 3.74 -5.17 -5.36
N GLN A 49 3.42 -5.00 -4.09
CA GLN A 49 2.68 -3.89 -3.55
C GLN A 49 3.63 -2.81 -3.02
N ILE A 50 3.52 -1.61 -3.58
CA ILE A 50 4.40 -0.48 -3.29
C ILE A 50 3.55 0.71 -2.84
N PRO A 51 3.28 0.85 -1.55
CA PRO A 51 2.67 2.07 -1.03
C PRO A 51 3.68 3.21 -1.09
N MET A 52 3.21 4.38 -1.50
CA MET A 52 4.03 5.58 -1.62
C MET A 52 3.30 6.77 -1.00
N THR A 53 4.06 7.63 -0.36
CA THR A 53 3.59 8.95 0.05
C THR A 53 4.35 10.04 -0.71
N TYR A 54 3.63 11.11 -1.06
CA TYR A 54 4.12 12.26 -1.81
C TYR A 54 4.02 13.48 -0.92
N ARG A 55 5.17 14.03 -0.51
CA ARG A 55 5.24 15.16 0.41
C ARG A 55 5.87 16.38 -0.23
N SER A 56 5.46 17.56 0.25
CA SER A 56 6.05 18.86 -0.14
C SER A 56 7.36 19.16 0.59
N ALA A 57 7.65 18.44 1.68
CA ALA A 57 8.85 18.60 2.49
C ALA A 57 9.47 17.24 2.85
N ALA A 58 10.75 17.25 3.22
CA ALA A 58 11.46 16.05 3.61
C ALA A 58 10.95 15.48 4.94
N LEU A 59 10.78 14.16 4.98
CA LEU A 59 10.43 13.39 6.17
C LEU A 59 11.69 12.82 6.81
N ALA A 60 12.00 13.22 8.03
CA ALA A 60 13.29 12.94 8.68
C ALA A 60 13.62 11.45 8.86
N LYS A 61 12.60 10.59 9.01
CA LYS A 61 12.77 9.13 9.21
C LYS A 61 12.14 8.30 8.09
N GLY A 62 11.72 8.94 6.99
CA GLY A 62 11.12 8.26 5.87
C GLY A 62 12.15 7.53 5.00
N ALA A 63 11.83 6.34 4.51
CA ALA A 63 12.61 5.64 3.49
C ALA A 63 12.36 6.27 2.13
N LEU A 64 13.23 7.18 1.70
CA LEU A 64 13.11 7.90 0.44
C LEU A 64 13.27 6.94 -0.74
N ILE A 65 12.27 6.93 -1.62
CA ILE A 65 12.28 6.22 -2.90
C ILE A 65 12.91 7.10 -3.99
N ALA A 66 12.43 8.34 -4.09
CA ALA A 66 12.85 9.31 -5.10
C ALA A 66 12.41 10.73 -4.74
N THR A 67 12.94 11.69 -5.47
CA THR A 67 12.35 13.04 -5.61
C THR A 67 11.87 13.23 -7.04
N ALA A 68 10.81 14.01 -7.22
CA ALA A 68 10.26 14.32 -8.54
C ALA A 68 9.77 15.77 -8.58
N GLU A 69 9.94 16.42 -9.73
CA GLU A 69 9.36 17.73 -9.98
C GLU A 69 7.94 17.56 -10.53
N HIS A 70 6.97 18.14 -9.83
CA HIS A 70 5.59 18.20 -10.30
C HIS A 70 5.32 19.58 -10.88
N SER A 71 4.77 19.65 -12.10
CA SER A 71 4.59 20.89 -12.86
C SER A 71 3.80 21.99 -12.16
N VAL A 72 2.90 21.60 -11.22
CA VAL A 72 2.03 22.54 -10.47
C VAL A 72 2.45 22.62 -9.01
N LEU A 73 2.83 21.49 -8.41
CA LEU A 73 3.06 21.36 -6.98
C LEU A 73 4.54 21.49 -6.55
N GLY A 74 5.47 21.68 -7.51
CA GLY A 74 6.91 21.76 -7.26
C GLY A 74 7.51 20.42 -6.84
N THR A 75 8.66 20.46 -6.18
CA THR A 75 9.39 19.26 -5.74
C THR A 75 8.54 18.41 -4.80
N ARG A 76 8.52 17.10 -5.08
CA ARG A 76 7.88 16.09 -4.24
C ARG A 76 8.89 15.07 -3.77
N TRP A 77 8.89 14.81 -2.47
CA TRP A 77 9.61 13.71 -1.85
C TRP A 77 8.71 12.49 -1.83
N ILE A 78 9.15 11.39 -2.45
CA ILE A 78 8.39 10.15 -2.56
C ILE A 78 9.00 9.14 -1.59
N TYR A 79 8.24 8.71 -0.60
CA TYR A 79 8.68 7.76 0.42
C TYR A 79 7.98 6.42 0.28
N ASP A 80 8.61 5.36 0.80
CA ASP A 80 7.90 4.13 1.11
C ASP A 80 6.84 4.43 2.18
N GLY A 81 5.58 4.28 1.82
CA GLY A 81 4.45 4.60 2.69
C GLY A 81 4.52 3.92 4.05
N THR A 82 5.07 2.69 4.13
CA THR A 82 5.21 1.98 5.41
C THR A 82 6.12 2.67 6.43
N THR A 83 6.86 3.68 6.01
CA THR A 83 7.70 4.50 6.89
C THR A 83 7.12 5.88 7.16
N ASP A 84 5.89 6.12 6.71
CA ASP A 84 5.20 7.39 6.84
C ASP A 84 4.01 7.26 7.81
N PRO A 85 3.98 8.03 8.92
CA PRO A 85 2.90 7.92 9.91
C PRO A 85 1.53 8.29 9.36
N VAL A 86 1.44 9.13 8.31
CA VAL A 86 0.16 9.47 7.69
C VAL A 86 -0.40 8.26 6.94
N TRP A 87 0.43 7.52 6.19
CA TRP A 87 0.01 6.29 5.55
C TRP A 87 -0.48 5.24 6.58
N GLU A 88 0.25 5.09 7.70
CA GLU A 88 -0.15 4.17 8.78
C GLU A 88 -1.53 4.55 9.35
N ALA A 89 -1.73 5.83 9.66
CA ALA A 89 -2.99 6.34 10.21
C ALA A 89 -4.16 6.12 9.23
N GLU A 90 -3.96 6.40 7.94
CA GLU A 90 -5.02 6.29 6.95
C GLU A 90 -5.38 4.83 6.62
N LEU A 91 -4.39 3.91 6.64
CA LEU A 91 -4.69 2.49 6.48
C LEU A 91 -5.46 1.93 7.70
N LEU A 92 -5.09 2.32 8.92
CA LEU A 92 -5.84 1.97 10.13
C LEU A 92 -7.26 2.55 10.09
N ARG A 93 -7.43 3.79 9.59
CA ARG A 93 -8.75 4.41 9.41
C ARG A 93 -9.60 3.66 8.40
N LEU A 94 -9.03 3.22 7.27
CA LEU A 94 -9.72 2.40 6.28
C LEU A 94 -10.27 1.11 6.92
N VAL A 95 -9.45 0.42 7.73
CA VAL A 95 -9.86 -0.81 8.42
C VAL A 95 -10.91 -0.51 9.50
N GLN A 96 -10.74 0.57 10.27
CA GLN A 96 -11.66 0.97 11.33
C GLN A 96 -13.05 1.34 10.81
N ALA A 97 -13.11 2.04 9.69
CA ALA A 97 -14.36 2.47 9.09
C ALA A 97 -15.11 1.33 8.38
N GLY A 98 -14.39 0.33 7.91
CA GLY A 98 -14.93 -0.71 7.04
C GLY A 98 -15.47 -0.09 5.74
N GLY A 99 -14.73 -0.14 4.64
CA GLY A 99 -15.18 0.50 3.42
C GLY A 99 -14.15 0.43 2.29
N PRO A 100 -14.50 0.99 1.13
CA PRO A 100 -13.62 0.98 -0.04
C PRO A 100 -12.47 2.00 0.12
N GLY A 101 -11.32 1.68 -0.46
CA GLY A 101 -10.28 2.65 -0.74
C GLY A 101 -10.64 3.56 -1.91
N GLY A 102 -9.90 4.65 -2.08
CA GLY A 102 -10.10 5.60 -3.16
C GLY A 102 -9.54 5.10 -4.51
N SER A 103 -10.13 5.59 -5.61
CA SER A 103 -9.62 5.39 -6.96
C SER A 103 -8.28 6.13 -7.16
N SER A 104 -7.35 5.54 -7.89
CA SER A 104 -6.09 6.21 -8.21
C SER A 104 -6.26 7.40 -9.15
N GLY A 105 -7.31 7.40 -9.96
CA GLY A 105 -7.60 8.43 -10.97
C GLY A 105 -6.51 8.54 -12.05
N ARG A 106 -5.56 7.60 -12.12
CA ARG A 106 -4.51 7.58 -13.13
C ARG A 106 -5.02 6.99 -14.44
N GLY A 107 -5.00 7.80 -15.49
CA GLY A 107 -5.29 7.31 -16.83
C GLY A 107 -4.34 6.17 -17.24
N GLY A 108 -4.92 5.06 -17.75
CA GLY A 108 -4.15 3.92 -18.24
C GLY A 108 -3.68 2.91 -17.19
N ILE A 109 -3.93 3.14 -15.90
CA ILE A 109 -3.70 2.17 -14.83
C ILE A 109 -5.07 1.79 -14.25
N GLN A 110 -5.32 0.48 -14.13
CA GLN A 110 -6.57 -0.02 -13.58
C GLN A 110 -6.65 0.25 -12.08
N ASP A 111 -7.81 0.69 -11.61
CA ASP A 111 -8.05 0.81 -10.17
C ASP A 111 -8.13 -0.58 -9.53
N VAL A 112 -7.49 -0.71 -8.38
CA VAL A 112 -7.63 -1.87 -7.49
C VAL A 112 -8.82 -1.62 -6.58
N GLU A 113 -9.77 -2.53 -6.60
CA GLU A 113 -10.87 -2.50 -5.64
C GLU A 113 -10.33 -2.92 -4.27
N VAL A 114 -10.30 -1.99 -3.33
CA VAL A 114 -9.75 -2.20 -1.99
C VAL A 114 -10.85 -2.04 -0.96
N HIS A 115 -10.85 -2.92 0.04
CA HIS A 115 -11.80 -2.89 1.15
C HIS A 115 -11.09 -3.18 2.48
N GLY A 116 -11.28 -2.30 3.47
CA GLY A 116 -10.87 -2.52 4.85
C GLY A 116 -11.97 -3.22 5.66
N GLU A 117 -11.60 -4.13 6.55
CA GLU A 117 -12.52 -4.85 7.42
C GLU A 117 -11.97 -4.94 8.85
N LEU A 118 -12.76 -4.46 9.82
CA LEU A 118 -12.47 -4.63 11.24
C LEU A 118 -13.04 -5.97 11.73
N LEU A 119 -12.17 -6.87 12.19
CA LEU A 119 -12.55 -8.23 12.63
C LEU A 119 -12.83 -8.32 14.13
N VAL A 120 -12.39 -7.35 14.93
CA VAL A 120 -12.61 -7.29 16.39
C VAL A 120 -13.51 -6.10 16.69
N PRO A 121 -14.81 -6.30 16.94
CA PRO A 121 -15.74 -5.21 17.24
C PRO A 121 -15.36 -4.43 18.51
N GLY A 122 -15.62 -3.12 18.48
CA GLY A 122 -15.46 -2.25 19.65
C GLY A 122 -14.02 -1.84 19.98
N ILE A 123 -13.04 -2.25 19.18
CA ILE A 123 -11.66 -1.79 19.33
C ILE A 123 -11.41 -0.52 18.53
N VAL A 124 -10.53 0.35 19.04
CA VAL A 124 -10.03 1.52 18.32
C VAL A 124 -8.59 1.23 17.87
N LEU A 125 -8.37 1.29 16.56
CA LEU A 125 -7.07 1.06 15.96
C LEU A 125 -6.28 2.38 15.88
N THR A 126 -5.13 2.41 16.54
CA THR A 126 -4.15 3.51 16.47
C THR A 126 -2.74 2.94 16.29
N ALA A 127 -1.76 3.77 15.95
CA ALA A 127 -0.36 3.35 15.84
C ALA A 127 0.21 2.77 17.16
N GLU A 128 -0.36 3.16 18.33
CA GLU A 128 0.04 2.62 19.63
C GLU A 128 -0.58 1.23 19.89
N THR A 129 -1.82 1.00 19.45
CA THR A 129 -2.57 -0.24 19.75
C THR A 129 -2.40 -1.33 18.70
N ALA A 130 -2.00 -0.95 17.48
CA ALA A 130 -1.96 -1.85 16.35
C ALA A 130 -0.65 -1.75 15.56
N ALA A 131 -0.36 -2.78 14.79
CA ALA A 131 0.73 -2.83 13.82
C ALA A 131 0.20 -3.35 12.48
N ILE A 132 0.72 -2.81 11.39
CA ILE A 132 0.36 -3.20 10.03
C ILE A 132 1.42 -4.14 9.48
N GLU A 133 0.99 -5.32 9.03
CA GLU A 133 1.79 -6.25 8.25
C GLU A 133 1.38 -6.15 6.79
N LEU A 134 2.17 -5.47 5.97
CA LEU A 134 1.90 -5.30 4.55
C LEU A 134 2.35 -6.52 3.76
N SER A 135 1.49 -6.99 2.84
CA SER A 135 1.83 -8.04 1.87
C SER A 135 2.64 -7.43 0.73
N ARG A 136 3.97 -7.43 0.81
CA ARG A 136 4.84 -6.84 -0.23
C ARG A 136 4.81 -7.62 -1.54
N VAL A 137 4.66 -8.95 -1.48
CA VAL A 137 4.47 -9.84 -2.64
C VAL A 137 3.06 -10.39 -2.56
N LEU A 138 2.24 -10.08 -3.56
CA LEU A 138 0.83 -10.45 -3.57
C LEU A 138 0.61 -11.88 -4.03
N ARG A 139 -0.28 -12.56 -3.34
CA ARG A 139 -0.72 -13.91 -3.68
C ARG A 139 -2.25 -13.96 -3.73
N PRO A 140 -2.85 -14.52 -4.80
CA PRO A 140 -4.29 -14.76 -4.83
C PRO A 140 -4.75 -15.63 -3.67
N GLY A 141 -5.91 -15.31 -3.09
CA GLY A 141 -6.52 -16.09 -2.01
C GLY A 141 -5.77 -16.04 -0.69
N GLY A 142 -4.75 -15.19 -0.55
CA GLY A 142 -4.05 -14.98 0.70
C GLY A 142 -5.03 -14.51 1.78
N LEU A 143 -5.13 -15.28 2.89
CA LEU A 143 -5.95 -14.92 4.04
C LEU A 143 -5.05 -14.53 5.21
N ALA A 144 -5.50 -13.56 5.98
CA ALA A 144 -4.87 -13.22 7.25
C ALA A 144 -4.94 -14.44 8.19
N ARG A 145 -3.78 -14.88 8.67
CA ARG A 145 -3.68 -16.00 9.62
C ARG A 145 -2.88 -15.56 10.84
N GLY A 146 -3.14 -16.22 11.96
CA GLY A 146 -2.40 -16.04 13.20
C GLY A 146 -3.18 -15.31 14.28
N GLN A 147 -2.50 -15.12 15.42
CA GLN A 147 -3.10 -14.51 16.60
C GLN A 147 -3.18 -12.98 16.49
N ARG A 148 -4.11 -12.39 17.25
CA ARG A 148 -4.28 -10.93 17.40
C ARG A 148 -4.61 -10.18 16.12
N VAL A 149 -5.17 -10.84 15.12
CA VAL A 149 -5.65 -10.14 13.91
C VAL A 149 -6.87 -9.32 14.30
N ALA A 150 -6.74 -7.99 14.18
CA ALA A 150 -7.80 -7.04 14.48
C ALA A 150 -8.55 -6.61 13.22
N GLY A 151 -7.89 -6.66 12.07
CA GLY A 151 -8.52 -6.29 10.81
C GLY A 151 -7.65 -6.66 9.61
N VAL A 152 -8.21 -6.49 8.43
CA VAL A 152 -7.56 -6.80 7.15
C VAL A 152 -7.86 -5.73 6.11
N VAL A 153 -6.98 -5.63 5.13
CA VAL A 153 -7.24 -4.93 3.88
C VAL A 153 -7.21 -5.96 2.76
N MET A 154 -8.34 -6.13 2.09
CA MET A 154 -8.48 -7.00 0.93
C MET A 154 -8.45 -6.17 -0.34
N GLY A 155 -7.90 -6.72 -1.42
CA GLY A 155 -7.91 -6.07 -2.72
C GLY A 155 -8.21 -7.03 -3.84
N SER A 156 -8.85 -6.51 -4.92
CA SER A 156 -9.06 -7.22 -6.17
C SER A 156 -8.30 -6.52 -7.28
N TRP A 157 -7.50 -7.27 -8.02
CA TRP A 157 -6.68 -6.75 -9.12
C TRP A 157 -6.64 -7.73 -10.29
N HIS A 158 -6.21 -7.26 -11.45
CA HIS A 158 -5.97 -8.09 -12.62
C HIS A 158 -4.47 -8.37 -12.77
N PRO A 159 -4.03 -9.63 -12.66
CA PRO A 159 -2.60 -9.96 -12.72
C PRO A 159 -1.96 -9.75 -14.10
N GLY A 160 -2.77 -9.44 -15.10
CA GLY A 160 -2.35 -9.24 -16.49
C GLY A 160 -2.75 -10.38 -17.41
N GLY A 161 -2.60 -10.17 -18.71
CA GLY A 161 -3.02 -11.14 -19.75
C GLY A 161 -4.53 -11.31 -19.81
N GLN A 162 -5.00 -12.55 -20.07
CA GLN A 162 -6.43 -12.89 -20.13
C GLN A 162 -7.00 -13.40 -18.79
N ALA A 163 -6.22 -13.34 -17.72
CA ALA A 163 -6.68 -13.74 -16.40
C ALA A 163 -7.77 -12.80 -15.89
N GLY A 164 -8.81 -13.36 -15.29
CA GLY A 164 -9.84 -12.59 -14.58
C GLY A 164 -9.27 -11.87 -13.35
N ALA A 165 -10.09 -11.04 -12.71
CA ALA A 165 -9.74 -10.42 -11.44
C ALA A 165 -9.45 -11.50 -10.38
N VAL A 166 -8.43 -11.26 -9.57
CA VAL A 166 -8.08 -12.09 -8.42
C VAL A 166 -8.17 -11.25 -7.16
N THR A 167 -8.54 -11.88 -6.06
CA THR A 167 -8.64 -11.22 -4.75
C THR A 167 -7.59 -11.78 -3.79
N GLY A 168 -7.01 -10.94 -2.96
CA GLY A 168 -6.06 -11.36 -1.94
C GLY A 168 -5.90 -10.34 -0.82
N CYS A 169 -5.18 -10.72 0.22
CA CYS A 169 -4.90 -9.88 1.36
C CYS A 169 -3.74 -8.91 1.04
N LEU A 170 -4.02 -7.61 1.13
CA LEU A 170 -3.04 -6.54 0.94
C LEU A 170 -2.31 -6.20 2.25
N ALA A 171 -3.04 -6.20 3.36
CA ALA A 171 -2.45 -5.95 4.68
C ALA A 171 -3.24 -6.64 5.78
N VAL A 172 -2.54 -6.96 6.86
CA VAL A 172 -3.11 -7.47 8.12
C VAL A 172 -2.82 -6.48 9.22
N VAL A 173 -3.84 -6.11 9.99
CA VAL A 173 -3.70 -5.28 11.18
C VAL A 173 -3.72 -6.19 12.41
N ARG A 174 -2.67 -6.12 13.23
CA ARG A 174 -2.55 -6.89 14.45
C ARG A 174 -2.51 -6.00 15.67
N LEU A 175 -3.13 -6.47 16.77
CA LEU A 175 -2.99 -5.80 18.05
C LEU A 175 -1.56 -5.97 18.59
N ARG A 176 -0.99 -4.86 19.06
CA ARG A 176 0.27 -4.91 19.80
C ARG A 176 0.09 -5.66 21.12
N PRO A 177 1.14 -6.30 21.64
CA PRO A 177 1.12 -6.82 23.01
C PRO A 177 0.88 -5.66 23.99
N ALA A 178 0.08 -5.94 25.02
CA ALA A 178 -0.04 -5.04 26.17
C ALA A 178 1.28 -4.98 26.95
#